data_eb36d8c085c965b9e31bc1fab1c476f2
#
_entry.id   eb36d8c085c965b9e31bc1fab1c476f2
#
_cell.length_a   1.000
_cell.length_b   1.000
_cell.length_c   1.000
_cell.angle_alpha   90.00
_cell.angle_beta   90.00
_cell.angle_gamma   90.00
#
_symmetry.space_group_name_H-M   'P 1'
#
loop_
_entity.id
_entity.type
_entity.pdbx_description
1 polymer ?
#
loop_
_entity_poly.entity_id
_entity_poly.type
_entity_poly.pdbx_seq_one_letter_code
_entity_poly.pdbx_strand_id
1 'polypeptide(L)'
;MPLLRFLSGPRCARRELAKNTRRPDTLYFGGGTPALLVPAQAAALIEAANPLPGSEITLEANPDVVTPETLRGFRAAGVTRISFGVQSADDAQLRRLGRTHTAAGAAQALAWAREAGFPEICGDIMLALPEYTNAEFDRTLAL
;
A
#
# COMPACT_ATOMS: atom_id res chain seq x y z
N MET A 1 9.44 -16.31 -4.09
CA MET A 1 8.49 -15.29 -4.58
C MET A 1 9.15 -14.51 -5.72
N PRO A 2 8.63 -14.49 -6.95
CA PRO A 2 9.17 -13.61 -7.98
C PRO A 2 8.75 -12.17 -7.67
N LEU A 3 9.72 -11.33 -7.30
CA LEU A 3 9.53 -9.90 -7.12
C LEU A 3 9.45 -9.27 -8.51
N LEU A 4 8.26 -8.99 -9.00
CA LEU A 4 8.08 -8.26 -10.25
C LEU A 4 8.32 -6.76 -10.00
N ARG A 5 9.49 -6.25 -10.41
CA ARG A 5 9.76 -4.82 -10.45
C ARG A 5 9.05 -4.19 -11.63
N PHE A 6 8.21 -3.20 -11.38
CA PHE A 6 7.52 -2.40 -12.42
C PHE A 6 8.47 -1.40 -13.10
N LEU A 7 9.51 -1.89 -13.79
CA LEU A 7 10.46 -1.02 -14.51
C LEU A 7 9.92 -0.49 -15.86
N SER A 8 8.76 -0.97 -16.32
CA SER A 8 8.25 -0.68 -17.69
C SER A 8 6.74 -0.43 -17.79
N GLY A 9 6.09 -0.13 -16.67
CA GLY A 9 4.67 0.21 -16.61
C GLY A 9 3.69 -0.98 -16.59
N PRO A 10 2.39 -0.71 -16.32
CA PRO A 10 1.38 -1.75 -16.07
C PRO A 10 1.16 -2.72 -17.23
N ARG A 11 1.32 -2.27 -18.47
CA ARG A 11 1.15 -3.12 -19.68
C ARG A 11 2.20 -4.22 -19.78
N CYS A 12 3.46 -3.90 -19.44
CA CYS A 12 4.56 -4.86 -19.45
C CYS A 12 4.41 -5.88 -18.33
N ALA A 13 4.07 -5.42 -17.13
CA ALA A 13 3.83 -6.28 -15.97
C ALA A 13 2.69 -7.27 -16.26
N ARG A 14 1.58 -6.81 -16.84
CA ARG A 14 0.46 -7.68 -17.24
C ARG A 14 0.90 -8.77 -18.22
N ARG A 15 1.73 -8.43 -19.22
CA ARG A 15 2.24 -9.39 -20.20
C ARG A 15 3.15 -10.44 -19.58
N GLU A 16 3.99 -10.05 -18.62
CA GLU A 16 4.87 -10.99 -17.90
C GLU A 16 4.08 -11.89 -16.95
N LEU A 17 3.12 -11.34 -16.22
CA LEU A 17 2.23 -12.11 -15.35
C LEU A 17 1.44 -13.18 -16.11
N ALA A 18 0.92 -12.82 -17.29
CA ALA A 18 0.16 -13.76 -18.14
C ALA A 18 0.98 -14.96 -18.65
N LYS A 19 2.31 -14.89 -18.63
CA LYS A 19 3.20 -16.03 -18.96
C LYS A 19 3.39 -17.01 -17.80
N ASN A 20 3.01 -16.60 -16.59
CA ASN A 20 3.19 -17.45 -15.42
C ASN A 20 2.09 -18.52 -15.38
N THR A 21 2.47 -19.78 -15.45
CA THR A 21 1.54 -20.93 -15.39
C THR A 21 1.17 -21.33 -13.97
N ARG A 22 1.91 -20.83 -12.95
CA ARG A 22 1.65 -21.12 -11.54
C ARG A 22 0.81 -20.03 -10.92
N ARG A 23 -0.33 -20.39 -10.34
CA ARG A 23 -1.19 -19.46 -9.61
C ARG A 23 -0.55 -19.12 -8.25
N PRO A 24 -0.35 -17.83 -7.95
CA PRO A 24 0.21 -17.45 -6.66
C PRO A 24 -0.83 -17.54 -5.53
N ASP A 25 -0.37 -17.84 -4.34
CA ASP A 25 -1.12 -17.78 -3.09
C ASP A 25 -1.04 -16.40 -2.41
N THR A 26 -0.10 -15.56 -2.85
CA THR A 26 0.02 -14.15 -2.45
C THR A 26 0.42 -13.29 -3.64
N LEU A 27 -0.11 -12.06 -3.70
CA LEU A 27 0.27 -11.05 -4.69
C LEU A 27 0.59 -9.74 -3.99
N TYR A 28 1.77 -9.19 -4.26
CA TYR A 28 2.22 -7.97 -3.60
C TYR A 28 2.56 -6.89 -4.63
N PHE A 29 1.85 -5.76 -4.53
CA PHE A 29 2.12 -4.55 -5.28
C PHE A 29 3.02 -3.65 -4.44
N GLY A 30 4.30 -3.61 -4.79
CA GLY A 30 5.32 -2.85 -4.08
C GLY A 30 6.30 -2.17 -5.01
N GLY A 31 7.10 -1.25 -4.44
CA GLY A 31 8.12 -0.48 -5.15
C GLY A 31 7.58 0.79 -5.83
N GLY A 32 8.24 1.91 -5.55
CA GLY A 32 7.72 3.22 -5.92
C GLY A 32 6.45 3.55 -5.14
N THR A 33 5.36 3.83 -5.83
CA THR A 33 4.05 4.10 -5.17
C THR A 33 2.94 3.39 -5.94
N PRO A 34 2.65 2.11 -5.63
CA PRO A 34 1.64 1.33 -6.34
C PRO A 34 0.23 1.94 -6.32
N ALA A 35 -0.10 2.71 -5.28
CA ALA A 35 -1.38 3.41 -5.18
C ALA A 35 -1.58 4.55 -6.19
N LEU A 36 -0.57 4.87 -7.01
CA LEU A 36 -0.73 5.73 -8.19
C LEU A 36 -1.36 5.00 -9.39
N LEU A 37 -1.47 3.68 -9.35
CA LEU A 37 -2.29 2.95 -10.31
C LEU A 37 -3.74 3.37 -10.18
N VAL A 38 -4.46 3.44 -11.30
CA VAL A 38 -5.93 3.50 -11.19
C VAL A 38 -6.47 2.10 -10.86
N PRO A 39 -7.59 1.98 -10.13
CA PRO A 39 -8.12 0.69 -9.70
C PRO A 39 -8.32 -0.34 -10.83
N ALA A 40 -8.71 0.12 -12.01
CA ALA A 40 -8.86 -0.75 -13.19
C ALA A 40 -7.52 -1.38 -13.65
N GLN A 41 -6.39 -0.69 -13.45
CA GLN A 41 -5.07 -1.25 -13.75
C GLN A 41 -4.69 -2.33 -12.73
N ALA A 42 -4.98 -2.09 -11.44
CA ALA A 42 -4.77 -3.08 -10.39
C ALA A 42 -5.62 -4.34 -10.67
N ALA A 43 -6.90 -4.18 -11.01
CA ALA A 43 -7.78 -5.29 -11.38
C ALA A 43 -7.22 -6.11 -12.55
N ALA A 44 -6.75 -5.44 -13.62
CA ALA A 44 -6.18 -6.11 -14.78
C ALA A 44 -4.87 -6.87 -14.47
N LEU A 45 -4.09 -6.40 -13.51
CA LEU A 45 -2.88 -7.08 -13.05
C LEU A 45 -3.21 -8.29 -12.17
N ILE A 46 -4.19 -8.16 -11.29
CA ILE A 46 -4.69 -9.26 -10.44
C ILE A 46 -5.27 -10.37 -11.33
N GLU A 47 -6.10 -10.01 -12.32
CA GLU A 47 -6.63 -10.95 -13.29
C GLU A 47 -5.51 -11.69 -14.05
N ALA A 48 -4.50 -10.95 -14.53
CA ALA A 48 -3.38 -11.56 -15.26
C ALA A 48 -2.50 -12.46 -14.38
N ALA A 49 -2.36 -12.15 -13.10
CA ALA A 49 -1.67 -12.99 -12.12
C ALA A 49 -2.46 -14.25 -11.77
N ASN A 50 -3.77 -14.22 -11.94
CA ASN A 50 -4.69 -15.34 -11.68
C ASN A 50 -4.43 -16.00 -10.31
N PRO A 51 -4.48 -15.26 -9.18
CA PRO A 51 -4.16 -15.82 -7.88
C PRO A 51 -5.16 -16.92 -7.47
N LEU A 52 -4.76 -17.75 -6.51
CA LEU A 52 -5.67 -18.74 -5.93
C LEU A 52 -6.85 -18.06 -5.21
N PRO A 53 -8.03 -18.67 -5.14
CA PRO A 53 -9.11 -18.15 -4.31
C PRO A 53 -8.66 -18.00 -2.86
N GLY A 54 -8.94 -16.85 -2.24
CA GLY A 54 -8.53 -16.54 -0.88
C GLY A 54 -7.09 -16.05 -0.72
N SER A 55 -6.36 -15.83 -1.82
CA SER A 55 -5.02 -15.25 -1.77
C SER A 55 -4.99 -13.87 -1.10
N GLU A 56 -3.93 -13.60 -0.34
CA GLU A 56 -3.64 -12.24 0.10
C GLU A 56 -3.16 -11.41 -1.11
N ILE A 57 -3.82 -10.27 -1.32
CA ILE A 57 -3.45 -9.30 -2.35
C ILE A 57 -3.16 -7.99 -1.65
N THR A 58 -1.87 -7.67 -1.52
CA THR A 58 -1.37 -6.49 -0.82
C THR A 58 -1.05 -5.37 -1.80
N LEU A 59 -1.40 -4.13 -1.44
CA LEU A 59 -1.02 -2.91 -2.17
C LEU A 59 -0.38 -1.91 -1.21
N GLU A 60 0.85 -1.46 -1.54
CA GLU A 60 1.51 -0.36 -0.84
C GLU A 60 0.91 0.99 -1.25
N ALA A 61 0.74 1.87 -0.28
CA ALA A 61 0.22 3.21 -0.48
C ALA A 61 0.95 4.24 0.40
N ASN A 62 1.05 5.47 -0.09
CA ASN A 62 1.33 6.61 0.76
C ASN A 62 0.02 7.28 1.16
N PRO A 63 -0.09 7.81 2.39
CA PRO A 63 -1.33 8.44 2.87
C PRO A 63 -1.84 9.60 2.02
N ASP A 64 -0.93 10.35 1.38
CA ASP A 64 -1.24 11.54 0.58
C ASP A 64 -1.69 11.27 -0.86
N VAL A 65 -1.61 10.01 -1.33
CA VAL A 65 -2.00 9.67 -2.71
C VAL A 65 -3.34 8.92 -2.80
N VAL A 66 -3.95 8.59 -1.68
CA VAL A 66 -5.22 7.86 -1.64
C VAL A 66 -6.39 8.77 -1.35
N THR A 67 -7.55 8.39 -1.87
CA THR A 67 -8.85 9.00 -1.55
C THR A 67 -9.85 7.89 -1.19
N PRO A 68 -10.99 8.22 -0.54
CA PRO A 68 -12.04 7.24 -0.31
C PRO A 68 -12.48 6.49 -1.57
N GLU A 69 -12.53 7.18 -2.71
CA GLU A 69 -12.90 6.61 -4.01
C GLU A 69 -11.88 5.60 -4.51
N THR A 70 -10.58 5.96 -4.49
CA THR A 70 -9.50 5.06 -4.94
C THR A 70 -9.39 3.84 -4.05
N LEU A 71 -9.55 4.00 -2.73
CA LEU A 71 -9.52 2.89 -1.78
C LEU A 71 -10.69 1.91 -2.02
N ARG A 72 -11.92 2.41 -2.18
CA ARG A 72 -13.07 1.57 -2.57
C ARG A 72 -12.82 0.88 -3.90
N GLY A 73 -12.23 1.59 -4.86
CA GLY A 73 -11.88 1.02 -6.16
C GLY A 73 -10.85 -0.11 -6.07
N PHE A 74 -9.78 0.05 -5.28
CA PHE A 74 -8.79 -1.01 -5.05
C PHE A 74 -9.41 -2.21 -4.33
N ARG A 75 -10.28 -1.96 -3.34
CA ARG A 75 -11.00 -3.03 -2.66
C ARG A 75 -11.90 -3.80 -3.63
N ALA A 76 -12.63 -3.12 -4.49
CA ALA A 76 -13.46 -3.73 -5.54
C ALA A 76 -12.62 -4.47 -6.60
N ALA A 77 -11.39 -4.00 -6.88
CA ALA A 77 -10.44 -4.67 -7.77
C ALA A 77 -9.90 -5.99 -7.22
N GLY A 78 -10.14 -6.30 -5.93
CA GLY A 78 -9.71 -7.53 -5.29
C GLY A 78 -8.52 -7.39 -4.34
N VAL A 79 -8.04 -6.17 -4.06
CA VAL A 79 -7.02 -5.95 -3.03
C VAL A 79 -7.62 -6.29 -1.66
N THR A 80 -6.92 -7.15 -0.90
CA THR A 80 -7.39 -7.63 0.41
C THR A 80 -6.64 -6.98 1.57
N ARG A 81 -5.40 -6.52 1.33
CA ARG A 81 -4.55 -5.88 2.33
C ARG A 81 -3.98 -4.58 1.78
N ILE A 82 -4.01 -3.51 2.58
CA ILE A 82 -3.34 -2.26 2.24
C ILE A 82 -2.26 -1.95 3.27
N SER A 83 -1.06 -1.54 2.81
CA SER A 83 0.05 -1.13 3.68
C SER A 83 0.39 0.33 3.43
N PHE A 84 0.25 1.16 4.46
CA PHE A 84 0.55 2.59 4.39
C PHE A 84 1.96 2.88 4.90
N GLY A 85 2.73 3.64 4.14
CA GLY A 85 3.99 4.22 4.60
C GLY A 85 3.73 5.37 5.58
N VAL A 86 3.30 5.07 6.80
CA VAL A 86 3.01 6.04 7.87
C VAL A 86 4.29 6.69 8.38
N GLN A 87 5.31 5.90 8.64
CA GLN A 87 6.66 6.23 9.08
C GLN A 87 6.72 6.81 10.50
N SER A 88 5.97 7.86 10.82
CA SER A 88 5.93 8.52 12.13
C SER A 88 4.62 9.26 12.32
N ALA A 89 4.18 9.41 13.58
CA ALA A 89 3.12 10.33 13.97
C ALA A 89 3.64 11.72 14.40
N ASP A 90 4.89 12.03 14.10
CA ASP A 90 5.48 13.33 14.34
C ASP A 90 5.76 14.06 13.02
N ASP A 91 5.11 15.21 12.81
CA ASP A 91 5.21 15.97 11.56
C ASP A 91 6.61 16.55 11.31
N ALA A 92 7.41 16.79 12.37
CA ALA A 92 8.78 17.25 12.19
C ALA A 92 9.65 16.09 11.67
N GLN A 93 9.46 14.89 12.17
CA GLN A 93 10.13 13.69 11.65
C GLN A 93 9.69 13.37 10.22
N LEU A 94 8.40 13.47 9.91
CA LEU A 94 7.90 13.27 8.55
C LEU A 94 8.57 14.22 7.56
N ARG A 95 8.69 15.50 7.90
CA ARG A 95 9.42 16.50 7.07
C ARG A 95 10.89 16.15 6.89
N ARG A 96 11.60 15.70 7.95
CA ARG A 96 13.00 15.25 7.86
C ARG A 96 13.15 14.04 6.93
N LEU A 97 12.16 13.14 6.90
CA LEU A 97 12.12 11.99 6.00
C LEU A 97 11.69 12.35 4.56
N GLY A 98 11.44 13.61 4.28
CA GLY A 98 10.95 14.06 2.96
C GLY A 98 9.52 13.60 2.65
N ARG A 99 8.72 13.30 3.70
CA ARG A 99 7.32 12.92 3.52
C ARG A 99 6.45 14.16 3.32
N THR A 100 5.45 14.02 2.43
CA THR A 100 4.51 15.08 2.06
C THR A 100 3.22 15.02 2.90
N HIS A 101 2.89 13.85 3.44
CA HIS A 101 1.76 13.68 4.34
C HIS A 101 2.07 14.13 5.77
N THR A 102 1.01 14.33 6.56
CA THR A 102 1.06 14.61 7.99
C THR A 102 0.57 13.42 8.81
N ALA A 103 0.83 13.42 10.13
CA ALA A 103 0.26 12.42 11.04
C ALA A 103 -1.27 12.37 10.97
N ALA A 104 -1.93 13.52 10.92
CA ALA A 104 -3.37 13.60 10.73
C ALA A 104 -3.83 13.02 9.39
N GLY A 105 -3.08 13.29 8.31
CA GLY A 105 -3.34 12.69 7.00
C GLY A 105 -3.19 11.17 6.98
N ALA A 106 -2.21 10.63 7.71
CA ALA A 106 -2.03 9.19 7.86
C ALA A 106 -3.21 8.56 8.63
N ALA A 107 -3.62 9.16 9.76
CA ALA A 107 -4.80 8.71 10.50
C ALA A 107 -6.06 8.72 9.64
N GLN A 108 -6.26 9.76 8.85
CA GLN A 108 -7.40 9.88 7.93
C GLN A 108 -7.37 8.80 6.84
N ALA A 109 -6.22 8.51 6.25
CA ALA A 109 -6.08 7.46 5.23
C ALA A 109 -6.39 6.06 5.81
N LEU A 110 -5.94 5.78 7.04
CA LEU A 110 -6.27 4.55 7.77
C LEU A 110 -7.78 4.44 8.03
N ALA A 111 -8.45 5.54 8.42
CA ALA A 111 -9.90 5.59 8.62
C ALA A 111 -10.65 5.29 7.30
N TRP A 112 -10.27 5.93 6.21
CA TRP A 112 -10.85 5.67 4.88
C TRP A 112 -10.67 4.23 4.41
N ALA A 113 -9.53 3.60 4.72
CA ALA A 113 -9.31 2.19 4.39
C ALA A 113 -10.26 1.28 5.18
N ARG A 114 -10.51 1.57 6.47
CA ARG A 114 -11.51 0.85 7.27
C ARG A 114 -12.91 1.00 6.67
N GLU A 115 -13.31 2.23 6.30
CA GLU A 115 -14.59 2.52 5.65
C GLU A 115 -14.73 1.84 4.28
N ALA A 116 -13.64 1.71 3.53
CA ALA A 116 -13.61 0.98 2.26
C ALA A 116 -13.73 -0.55 2.43
N GLY A 117 -13.67 -1.06 3.66
CA GLY A 117 -13.87 -2.47 3.99
C GLY A 117 -12.65 -3.36 3.69
N PHE A 118 -11.42 -2.82 3.83
CA PHE A 118 -10.22 -3.66 3.77
C PHE A 118 -10.19 -4.63 4.96
N PRO A 119 -10.03 -5.95 4.73
CA PRO A 119 -9.91 -6.93 5.82
C PRO A 119 -8.64 -6.72 6.64
N GLU A 120 -7.57 -6.29 5.97
CA GLU A 120 -6.27 -6.08 6.61
C GLU A 120 -5.71 -4.70 6.23
N ILE A 121 -5.30 -3.95 7.26
CA ILE A 121 -4.70 -2.62 7.14
C ILE A 121 -3.43 -2.61 7.97
N CYS A 122 -2.30 -2.24 7.35
CA CYS A 122 -1.01 -2.11 7.99
C CYS A 122 -0.49 -0.69 7.87
N GLY A 123 0.31 -0.27 8.86
CA GLY A 123 1.10 0.94 8.79
C GLY A 123 2.58 0.60 8.97
N ASP A 124 3.42 0.97 8.02
CA ASP A 124 4.86 0.84 8.13
C ASP A 124 5.40 2.02 8.93
N ILE A 125 6.15 1.76 9.99
CA ILE A 125 6.76 2.78 10.85
C ILE A 125 8.28 2.65 10.82
N MET A 126 8.97 3.78 10.94
CA MET A 126 10.42 3.80 11.03
C MET A 126 10.87 3.80 12.49
N LEU A 127 11.81 2.91 12.80
CA LEU A 127 12.43 2.79 14.11
C LEU A 127 13.78 3.53 14.12
N ALA A 128 14.20 3.96 15.32
CA ALA A 128 15.53 4.51 15.57
C ALA A 128 15.90 5.68 14.64
N LEU A 129 14.95 6.56 14.36
CA LEU A 129 15.24 7.81 13.66
C LEU A 129 16.17 8.70 14.50
N PRO A 130 17.09 9.47 13.85
CA PRO A 130 17.90 10.44 14.57
C PRO A 130 17.04 11.40 15.40
N GLU A 131 17.44 11.65 16.63
CA GLU A 131 16.73 12.52 17.60
C GLU A 131 15.28 12.09 17.92
N TYR A 132 14.94 10.81 17.64
CA TYR A 132 13.62 10.25 17.90
C TYR A 132 13.51 9.85 19.39
N THR A 133 12.54 10.40 20.09
CA THR A 133 12.29 10.12 21.50
C THR A 133 11.31 8.95 21.66
N ASN A 134 11.36 8.28 22.82
CA ASN A 134 10.38 7.23 23.15
C ASN A 134 8.95 7.78 23.12
N ALA A 135 8.72 9.01 23.57
CA ALA A 135 7.39 9.63 23.53
C ALA A 135 6.86 9.85 22.10
N GLU A 136 7.72 10.15 21.15
CA GLU A 136 7.36 10.24 19.73
C GLU A 136 7.04 8.86 19.15
N PHE A 137 7.81 7.86 19.52
CA PHE A 137 7.55 6.48 19.15
C PHE A 137 6.22 5.97 19.71
N ASP A 138 5.94 6.21 20.99
CA ASP A 138 4.68 5.83 21.62
C ASP A 138 3.48 6.49 20.93
N ARG A 139 3.59 7.76 20.54
CA ARG A 139 2.55 8.45 19.75
C ARG A 139 2.36 7.78 18.38
N THR A 140 3.45 7.32 17.76
CA THR A 140 3.38 6.63 16.47
C THR A 140 2.69 5.28 16.58
N LEU A 141 2.91 4.55 17.67
CA LEU A 141 2.22 3.28 17.92
C LEU A 141 0.73 3.45 18.27
N ALA A 142 0.33 4.63 18.73
CA ALA A 142 -1.06 4.93 19.12
C ALA A 142 -1.92 5.45 17.96
N LEU A 143 -1.35 5.63 16.76
CA LEU A 143 -2.05 6.11 15.58
C LEU A 143 -2.96 5.03 14.99
#